data_28ded82069f0b2277653cb24a20b763c
#
_entry.id   28ded82069f0b2277653cb24a20b763c
#
_cell.length_a   1.000
_cell.length_b   1.000
_cell.length_c   1.000
_cell.angle_alpha   90.00
_cell.angle_beta   90.00
_cell.angle_gamma   90.00
#
_symmetry.space_group_name_H-M   'P 1'
#
loop_
_entity.id
_entity.type
_entity.pdbx_description
1 polymer ?
#
loop_
_entity_poly.entity_id
_entity_poly.type
_entity_poly.pdbx_seq_one_letter_code
_entity_poly.pdbx_strand_id
1 'polypeptide(L)'
;MSGAYTRGVLFVHSAPRALCPHIEWAAAEVLGARVHLDWTDQPAASGMMRAETSWVGHVGTGARLTSALRGWANLRYEVTEEASAGTDGGRWSHTPD
;
A
#
# COMPACT_ATOMS: atom_id res chain seq x y z
N MET A 1 7.35 8.43 24.83
CA MET A 1 7.83 9.18 23.67
C MET A 1 7.20 8.64 22.40
N SER A 2 6.67 9.51 21.59
CA SER A 2 6.13 9.07 20.30
C SER A 2 7.27 8.73 19.35
N GLY A 3 7.09 7.75 18.52
CA GLY A 3 8.01 7.47 17.43
C GLY A 3 8.00 8.57 16.39
N ALA A 4 9.02 8.57 15.54
CA ALA A 4 9.09 9.49 14.43
C ALA A 4 7.96 9.19 13.44
N TYR A 5 7.37 10.22 12.86
CA TYR A 5 6.38 10.10 11.81
C TYR A 5 7.04 10.32 10.46
N THR A 6 6.48 9.68 9.49
CA THR A 6 6.89 9.82 8.11
C THR A 6 5.66 9.67 7.22
N ARG A 7 5.86 9.68 5.94
CA ARG A 7 4.78 9.52 4.96
C ARG A 7 5.30 8.78 3.75
N GLY A 8 4.36 8.35 2.94
CA GLY A 8 4.69 7.66 1.72
C GLY A 8 3.47 7.51 0.84
N VAL A 9 3.57 6.61 -0.11
CA VAL A 9 2.49 6.34 -1.05
C VAL A 9 2.30 4.84 -1.15
N LEU A 10 1.05 4.43 -1.25
CA LEU A 10 0.66 3.08 -1.62
C LEU A 10 0.12 3.13 -3.04
N PHE A 11 0.79 2.44 -3.95
CA PHE A 11 0.33 2.25 -5.32
C PHE A 11 -0.19 0.84 -5.46
N VAL A 12 -1.45 0.68 -5.81
CA VAL A 12 -1.96 -0.61 -6.27
C VAL A 12 -2.07 -0.52 -7.78
N HIS A 13 -1.13 -1.13 -8.47
CA HIS A 13 -1.07 -1.04 -9.92
C HIS A 13 -2.05 -1.99 -10.59
N SER A 14 -2.34 -3.12 -9.96
CA SER A 14 -3.27 -4.10 -10.52
C SER A 14 -3.78 -4.99 -9.40
N ALA A 15 -5.09 -5.04 -9.23
CA ALA A 15 -5.74 -5.90 -8.24
C ALA A 15 -7.04 -6.44 -8.80
N PRO A 16 -7.33 -7.73 -8.61
CA PRO A 16 -8.65 -8.25 -8.95
C PRO A 16 -9.73 -7.46 -8.22
N ARG A 17 -10.82 -7.15 -8.92
CA ARG A 17 -11.90 -6.33 -8.35
C ARG A 17 -12.38 -6.87 -7.01
N ALA A 18 -12.48 -8.18 -6.86
CA ALA A 18 -12.95 -8.80 -5.62
C ALA A 18 -12.04 -8.56 -4.42
N LEU A 19 -10.76 -8.26 -4.66
CA LEU A 19 -9.82 -8.01 -3.57
C LEU A 19 -9.83 -6.56 -3.07
N CYS A 20 -10.41 -5.63 -3.81
CA CYS A 20 -10.34 -4.21 -3.47
C CYS A 20 -10.78 -3.90 -2.04
N PRO A 21 -11.94 -4.40 -1.54
CA PRO A 21 -12.30 -4.17 -0.15
C PRO A 21 -11.31 -4.76 0.85
N HIS A 22 -10.74 -5.91 0.53
CA HIS A 22 -9.80 -6.58 1.43
C HIS A 22 -8.49 -5.81 1.52
N ILE A 23 -8.07 -5.20 0.42
CA ILE A 23 -6.87 -4.35 0.40
C ILE A 23 -7.11 -3.13 1.28
N GLU A 24 -8.28 -2.51 1.17
CA GLU A 24 -8.63 -1.36 2.02
C GLU A 24 -8.62 -1.75 3.50
N TRP A 25 -9.18 -2.91 3.85
CA TRP A 25 -9.17 -3.39 5.23
C TRP A 25 -7.76 -3.64 5.74
N ALA A 26 -6.90 -4.27 4.93
CA ALA A 26 -5.52 -4.54 5.33
C ALA A 26 -4.75 -3.24 5.56
N ALA A 27 -4.91 -2.27 4.68
CA ALA A 27 -4.27 -0.97 4.83
C ALA A 27 -4.79 -0.24 6.07
N ALA A 28 -6.09 -0.30 6.32
CA ALA A 28 -6.70 0.35 7.48
C ALA A 28 -6.17 -0.23 8.79
N GLU A 29 -5.97 -1.55 8.85
CA GLU A 29 -5.39 -2.20 10.03
C GLU A 29 -3.99 -1.65 10.34
N VAL A 30 -3.18 -1.48 9.30
CA VAL A 30 -1.82 -0.99 9.48
C VAL A 30 -1.81 0.49 9.85
N LEU A 31 -2.65 1.29 9.17
CA LEU A 31 -2.64 2.74 9.35
C LEU A 31 -3.44 3.21 10.56
N GLY A 32 -4.26 2.33 11.14
CA GLY A 32 -5.06 2.67 12.30
C GLY A 32 -6.20 3.64 11.99
N ALA A 33 -6.62 3.72 10.73
CA ALA A 33 -7.68 4.61 10.29
C ALA A 33 -8.36 4.01 9.07
N ARG A 34 -9.62 4.40 8.85
CA ARG A 34 -10.36 3.93 7.69
C ARG A 34 -9.64 4.35 6.41
N VAL A 35 -9.55 3.44 5.47
CA VAL A 35 -8.94 3.68 4.16
C VAL A 35 -9.98 3.46 3.08
N HIS A 36 -10.13 4.47 2.23
CA HIS A 36 -10.99 4.38 1.05
C HIS A 36 -10.14 4.76 -0.15
N LEU A 37 -10.05 3.86 -1.12
CA LEU A 37 -9.26 4.07 -2.33
C LEU A 37 -10.18 4.33 -3.51
N ASP A 38 -9.76 5.25 -4.38
CA ASP A 38 -10.51 5.55 -5.59
C ASP A 38 -10.09 4.59 -6.69
N TRP A 39 -10.77 3.45 -6.73
CA TRP A 39 -10.45 2.40 -7.69
C TRP A 39 -10.92 2.79 -9.08
N THR A 40 -10.03 2.60 -10.05
CA THR A 40 -10.36 2.77 -11.47
C THR A 40 -9.89 1.52 -12.22
N ASP A 41 -10.45 1.32 -13.42
CA ASP A 41 -10.04 0.18 -14.23
C ASP A 41 -8.58 0.29 -14.62
N GLN A 42 -7.89 -0.85 -14.65
CA GLN A 42 -6.53 -0.92 -15.16
C GLN A 42 -6.59 -1.24 -16.65
N PRO A 43 -6.28 -0.26 -17.52
CA PRO A 43 -6.44 -0.50 -18.97
C PRO A 43 -5.57 -1.62 -19.51
N ALA A 44 -4.44 -1.88 -18.84
CA ALA A 44 -3.50 -2.90 -19.29
C ALA A 44 -3.94 -4.32 -18.93
N ALA A 45 -4.95 -4.49 -18.06
CA ALA A 45 -5.34 -5.81 -17.60
C ALA A 45 -6.85 -5.84 -17.35
N SER A 46 -7.59 -6.54 -18.19
CA SER A 46 -9.04 -6.63 -18.09
C SER A 46 -9.49 -7.23 -16.76
N GLY A 47 -10.49 -6.62 -16.13
CA GLY A 47 -11.01 -7.08 -14.83
C GLY A 47 -10.18 -6.68 -13.63
N MET A 48 -9.10 -5.96 -13.86
CA MET A 48 -8.23 -5.50 -12.77
C MET A 48 -8.50 -4.04 -12.48
N MET A 49 -8.20 -3.64 -11.24
CA MET A 49 -8.39 -2.29 -10.75
C MET A 49 -7.06 -1.70 -10.31
N ARG A 50 -6.96 -0.38 -10.35
CA ARG A 50 -5.80 0.33 -9.83
C ARG A 50 -6.24 1.49 -8.95
N ALA A 51 -5.38 1.87 -8.01
CA ALA A 51 -5.59 3.01 -7.14
C ALA A 51 -4.26 3.43 -6.53
N GLU A 52 -4.21 4.65 -6.04
CA GLU A 52 -3.07 5.10 -5.25
C GLU A 52 -3.55 6.01 -4.13
N THR A 53 -2.83 6.02 -3.03
CA THR A 53 -3.11 6.92 -1.92
C THR A 53 -1.83 7.24 -1.17
N SER A 54 -1.77 8.47 -0.66
CA SER A 54 -0.73 8.87 0.28
C SER A 54 -1.10 8.38 1.67
N TRP A 55 -0.09 8.10 2.49
CA TRP A 55 -0.32 7.72 3.88
C TRP A 55 0.66 8.46 4.78
N VAL A 56 0.27 8.60 6.04
CA VAL A 56 1.11 9.15 7.11
C VAL A 56 1.10 8.16 8.26
N GLY A 57 2.24 7.91 8.85
CA GLY A 57 2.33 6.99 9.96
C GLY A 57 3.71 6.99 10.59
N HIS A 58 3.90 6.10 11.54
CA HIS A 58 5.21 5.93 12.17
C HIS A 58 6.22 5.37 11.18
N VAL A 59 7.48 5.69 11.40
CA VAL A 59 8.58 5.07 10.67
C VAL A 59 8.43 3.55 10.75
N GLY A 60 8.55 2.86 9.60
CA GLY A 60 8.35 1.42 9.50
C GLY A 60 6.98 1.03 8.97
N THR A 61 6.06 1.98 8.82
CA THR A 61 4.72 1.70 8.30
C THR A 61 4.76 1.11 6.89
N GLY A 62 5.71 1.56 6.04
CA GLY A 62 5.83 1.03 4.68
C GLY A 62 6.09 -0.47 4.67
N ALA A 63 6.98 -0.94 5.52
CA ALA A 63 7.26 -2.37 5.64
C ALA A 63 6.04 -3.14 6.17
N ARG A 64 5.29 -2.53 7.08
CA ARG A 64 4.08 -3.16 7.63
C ARG A 64 2.97 -3.26 6.59
N LEU A 65 2.80 -2.22 5.76
CA LEU A 65 1.86 -2.27 4.63
C LEU A 65 2.24 -3.40 3.67
N THR A 66 3.51 -3.50 3.35
CA THR A 66 4.01 -4.56 2.46
C THR A 66 3.71 -5.94 3.06
N SER A 67 3.97 -6.12 4.35
CA SER A 67 3.69 -7.41 5.00
C SER A 67 2.21 -7.74 4.96
N ALA A 68 1.34 -6.75 5.14
CA ALA A 68 -0.10 -6.96 5.12
C ALA A 68 -0.61 -7.36 3.72
N LEU A 69 0.04 -6.88 2.66
CA LEU A 69 -0.39 -7.14 1.28
C LEU A 69 0.27 -8.36 0.66
N ARG A 70 1.32 -8.88 1.28
CA ARG A 70 2.13 -9.96 0.72
C ARG A 70 1.36 -11.24 0.46
N GLY A 71 0.27 -11.47 1.18
CA GLY A 71 -0.49 -12.70 1.07
C GLY A 71 -1.26 -12.87 -0.24
N TRP A 72 -1.41 -11.81 -1.02
CA TRP A 72 -2.18 -11.86 -2.27
C TRP A 72 -1.22 -11.88 -3.46
N ALA A 73 -0.94 -13.09 -3.96
CA ALA A 73 0.09 -13.29 -4.98
C ALA A 73 -0.23 -12.63 -6.31
N ASN A 74 -1.50 -12.44 -6.63
CA ASN A 74 -1.92 -11.83 -7.90
C ASN A 74 -2.09 -10.32 -7.82
N LEU A 75 -1.63 -9.71 -6.75
CA LEU A 75 -1.66 -8.27 -6.54
C LEU A 75 -0.35 -7.66 -6.99
N ARG A 76 -0.42 -6.62 -7.83
CA ARG A 76 0.77 -5.83 -8.19
C ARG A 76 0.71 -4.53 -7.43
N TYR A 77 1.71 -4.26 -6.60
CA TYR A 77 1.70 -3.06 -5.78
C TYR A 77 3.11 -2.53 -5.55
N GLU A 78 3.16 -1.29 -5.08
CA GLU A 78 4.39 -0.65 -4.68
C GLU A 78 4.09 0.24 -3.47
N VAL A 79 4.95 0.20 -2.47
CA VAL A 79 4.85 1.04 -1.28
C VAL A 79 6.13 1.85 -1.17
N THR A 80 5.99 3.15 -0.91
CA THR A 80 7.14 4.00 -0.63
C THR A 80 7.03 4.57 0.77
N GLU A 81 8.16 4.81 1.39
CA GLU A 81 8.26 5.52 2.66
C GLU A 81 9.39 6.53 2.54
N GLU A 82 9.12 7.80 2.86
CA GLU A 82 10.12 8.84 2.75
C GLU A 82 11.17 8.68 3.84
N ALA A 83 12.39 9.12 3.54
CA ALA A 83 13.44 9.20 4.53
C ALA A 83 13.05 10.18 5.63
N SER A 84 13.50 9.91 6.83
CA SER A 84 13.26 10.76 7.99
C SER A 84 14.47 10.71 8.90
N ALA A 85 14.46 11.48 9.97
CA ALA A 85 15.59 11.51 10.91
C ALA A 85 15.90 10.09 11.40
N GLY A 86 17.12 9.64 11.17
CA GLY A 86 17.57 8.33 11.60
C GLY A 86 17.17 7.17 10.73
N THR A 87 16.54 7.43 9.56
CA THR A 87 16.11 6.35 8.69
C THR A 87 16.14 6.79 7.22
N ASP A 88 16.54 5.88 6.34
CA ASP A 88 16.67 6.18 4.92
C ASP A 88 15.37 6.04 4.14
N GLY A 89 14.29 5.60 4.79
CA GLY A 89 13.05 5.30 4.11
C GLY A 89 13.14 3.99 3.33
N GLY A 90 12.27 3.81 2.36
CA GLY A 90 12.29 2.58 1.58
C GLY A 90 11.27 2.54 0.45
N ARG A 91 11.41 1.50 -0.34
CA ARG A 91 10.49 1.19 -1.44
C ARG A 91 10.38 -0.33 -1.54
N TRP A 92 9.15 -0.80 -1.57
CA TRP A 92 8.84 -2.23 -1.69
C TRP A 92 7.90 -2.42 -2.86
N SER A 93 8.08 -3.47 -3.61
CA SER A 93 7.20 -3.75 -4.73
C SER A 93 6.98 -5.25 -4.87
N HIS A 94 5.85 -5.61 -5.46
CA HIS A 94 5.52 -6.99 -5.79
C HIS A 94 4.88 -7.02 -7.17
N THR A 95 5.34 -7.93 -8.00
CA THR A 95 4.79 -8.17 -9.33
C THR A 95 4.51 -9.66 -9.44
N PRO A 96 3.27 -10.06 -9.73
CA PRO A 96 2.97 -11.48 -9.95
C PRO A 96 3.72 -12.02 -11.15
N ASP A 97 4.10 -13.25 -11.09
CA ASP A 97 4.76 -13.95 -12.20
C ASP A 97 3.79 -14.28 -13.33
#